data_630ecc0c6dfab853174e3c17a89c0e2f
#
_entry.id   630ecc0c6dfab853174e3c17a89c0e2f
#
_cell.length_a   1.000
_cell.length_b   1.000
_cell.length_c   1.000
_cell.angle_alpha   90.00
_cell.angle_beta   90.00
_cell.angle_gamma   90.00
#
_symmetry.space_group_name_H-M   'P 1'
#
loop_
_entity.id
_entity.type
_entity.pdbx_description
1 polymer ?
#
loop_
_entity_poly.entity_id
_entity_poly.type
_entity_poly.pdbx_seq_one_letter_code
_entity_poly.pdbx_strand_id
1 'polypeptide(L)'
;LWAMSSRPAPAPEPAVALAPVAPAPTPAPAPPPAPPRFETEREFERVLQAQSASFGLKAQPAKTELSIAARDQVRFSVTAERDGHLYVIGQSADGSLALLVPNTHSTSVQVKKGQTYSFPTRDRFVLTAAEPVGTGRMLVLVSALPRDFSAMSPQAAGPVQEFASGDAATQRLQAWQGKGSMLAGVPQCPGGGSDCADEYGAALMSFNTVR
;
A
#
# COMPACT_ATOMS: atom_id res chain seq x y z
N LEU A 1 36.34 44.21 90.81
CA LEU A 1 36.85 42.90 90.38
C LEU A 1 35.85 42.21 89.52
N TRP A 2 36.09 42.24 88.17
CA TRP A 2 35.23 41.57 87.21
C TRP A 2 35.98 40.35 86.71
N ALA A 3 35.39 39.18 86.83
CA ALA A 3 35.92 37.96 86.32
C ALA A 3 35.33 37.73 84.93
N MET A 4 36.18 37.78 83.89
CA MET A 4 35.81 37.39 82.54
C MET A 4 35.90 35.86 82.41
N SER A 5 34.76 35.25 82.15
CA SER A 5 34.67 33.81 81.86
C SER A 5 34.79 33.59 80.31
N SER A 6 35.88 33.02 79.87
CA SER A 6 36.11 32.67 78.43
C SER A 6 35.43 31.37 78.14
N ARG A 7 34.53 31.43 77.17
CA ARG A 7 33.82 30.28 76.61
C ARG A 7 34.70 29.59 75.58
N PRO A 8 34.87 28.26 75.61
CA PRO A 8 35.64 27.57 74.54
C PRO A 8 34.87 27.50 73.24
N ALA A 9 35.60 27.65 72.15
CA ALA A 9 35.04 27.56 70.74
C ALA A 9 34.61 26.13 70.47
N PRO A 10 33.53 25.93 69.70
CA PRO A 10 33.07 24.63 69.23
C PRO A 10 34.09 23.99 68.30
N ALA A 11 34.28 22.68 68.44
CA ALA A 11 35.13 21.87 67.56
C ALA A 11 34.59 21.79 66.15
N PRO A 12 35.45 21.75 65.12
CA PRO A 12 35.00 21.59 63.76
C PRO A 12 34.36 20.23 63.52
N GLU A 13 33.17 20.23 62.89
CA GLU A 13 32.47 18.99 62.39
C GLU A 13 33.34 18.27 61.37
N PRO A 14 33.34 16.91 61.37
CA PRO A 14 34.07 16.16 60.39
C PRO A 14 33.41 16.32 59.03
N ALA A 15 34.18 16.72 57.99
CA ALA A 15 33.78 16.80 56.65
C ALA A 15 33.37 15.41 56.15
N VAL A 16 32.07 15.26 55.81
CA VAL A 16 31.55 14.05 55.15
C VAL A 16 32.14 14.01 53.73
N ALA A 17 33.05 13.09 53.49
CA ALA A 17 33.58 12.83 52.17
C ALA A 17 32.45 12.27 51.29
N LEU A 18 32.03 13.05 50.28
CA LEU A 18 31.12 12.59 49.24
C LEU A 18 31.78 11.46 48.46
N ALA A 19 31.24 10.24 48.54
CA ALA A 19 31.68 9.11 47.72
C ALA A 19 31.49 9.45 46.25
N PRO A 20 32.42 9.07 45.33
CA PRO A 20 32.28 9.30 43.93
C PRO A 20 31.06 8.54 43.42
N VAL A 21 30.10 9.29 42.82
CA VAL A 21 28.93 8.74 42.14
C VAL A 21 29.42 7.99 40.91
N ALA A 22 29.20 6.68 40.89
CA ALA A 22 29.50 5.87 39.72
C ALA A 22 28.71 6.40 38.50
N PRO A 23 29.33 6.53 37.31
CA PRO A 23 28.60 6.96 36.10
C PRO A 23 27.45 6.02 35.82
N ALA A 24 26.27 6.59 35.54
CA ALA A 24 25.10 5.83 35.17
C ALA A 24 25.39 4.98 33.91
N PRO A 25 24.91 3.72 33.85
CA PRO A 25 25.14 2.88 32.69
C PRO A 25 24.58 3.57 31.43
N THR A 26 25.41 3.68 30.39
CA THR A 26 24.99 4.20 29.09
C THR A 26 23.83 3.36 28.57
N PRO A 27 22.70 3.95 28.15
CA PRO A 27 21.60 3.19 27.57
C PRO A 27 22.09 2.33 26.40
N ALA A 28 21.73 1.04 26.40
CA ALA A 28 22.06 0.16 25.29
C ALA A 28 21.45 0.75 23.99
N PRO A 29 22.17 0.66 22.83
CA PRO A 29 21.62 1.08 21.55
C PRO A 29 20.28 0.40 21.31
N ALA A 30 19.29 1.18 20.84
CA ALA A 30 18.00 0.62 20.44
C ALA A 30 18.21 -0.44 19.36
N PRO A 31 17.49 -1.59 19.40
CA PRO A 31 17.58 -2.60 18.36
C PRO A 31 17.22 -1.97 17.00
N PRO A 32 17.88 -2.40 15.91
CA PRO A 32 17.55 -1.89 14.58
C PRO A 32 16.07 -2.14 14.27
N PRO A 33 15.40 -1.22 13.56
CA PRO A 33 14.00 -1.39 13.18
C PRO A 33 13.81 -2.68 12.38
N ALA A 34 12.72 -3.39 12.66
CA ALA A 34 12.38 -4.61 11.93
C ALA A 34 12.19 -4.29 10.42
N PRO A 35 12.62 -5.18 9.52
CA PRO A 35 12.46 -4.97 8.08
C PRO A 35 10.97 -4.82 7.73
N PRO A 36 10.64 -3.99 6.71
CA PRO A 36 9.26 -3.73 6.33
C PRO A 36 8.56 -5.02 5.89
N ARG A 37 7.31 -5.20 6.32
CA ARG A 37 6.41 -6.25 5.86
C ARG A 37 5.46 -5.71 4.82
N PHE A 38 5.06 -6.58 3.88
CA PHE A 38 4.05 -6.24 2.89
C PHE A 38 2.67 -6.25 3.56
N GLU A 39 2.01 -5.11 3.54
CA GLU A 39 0.64 -4.92 4.01
C GLU A 39 -0.14 -4.26 2.88
N THR A 40 -1.14 -4.97 2.34
CA THR A 40 -1.87 -4.53 1.14
C THR A 40 -2.53 -3.16 1.34
N GLU A 41 -3.11 -2.89 2.51
CA GLU A 41 -3.72 -1.61 2.84
C GLU A 41 -2.71 -0.46 2.74
N ARG A 42 -1.54 -0.66 3.32
CA ARG A 42 -0.45 0.34 3.27
C ARG A 42 0.04 0.56 1.84
N GLU A 43 0.15 -0.50 1.06
CA GLU A 43 0.55 -0.39 -0.34
C GLU A 43 -0.51 0.32 -1.18
N PHE A 44 -1.80 0.07 -0.95
CA PHE A 44 -2.89 0.82 -1.58
C PHE A 44 -2.84 2.31 -1.22
N GLU A 45 -2.63 2.64 0.05
CA GLU A 45 -2.46 4.03 0.50
C GLU A 45 -1.27 4.71 -0.19
N ARG A 46 -0.14 4.02 -0.31
CA ARG A 46 1.04 4.55 -1.02
C ARG A 46 0.75 4.85 -2.49
N VAL A 47 -0.03 3.98 -3.17
CA VAL A 47 -0.47 4.23 -4.54
C VAL A 47 -1.36 5.48 -4.60
N LEU A 48 -2.34 5.59 -3.70
CA LEU A 48 -3.26 6.73 -3.66
C LEU A 48 -2.55 8.05 -3.34
N GLN A 49 -1.53 8.03 -2.49
CA GLN A 49 -0.77 9.23 -2.12
C GLN A 49 0.17 9.71 -3.23
N ALA A 50 0.70 8.79 -4.05
CA ALA A 50 1.66 9.10 -5.11
C ALA A 50 1.01 9.45 -6.46
N GLN A 51 -0.32 9.40 -6.55
CA GLN A 51 -1.04 9.68 -7.79
C GLN A 51 -0.91 11.14 -8.26
N SER A 52 -1.05 11.34 -9.56
CA SER A 52 -1.07 12.66 -10.18
C SER A 52 -2.49 13.23 -10.19
N ALA A 53 -2.72 14.36 -9.53
CA ALA A 53 -4.04 14.99 -9.42
C ALA A 53 -4.68 15.29 -10.79
N SER A 54 -3.86 15.48 -11.83
CA SER A 54 -4.32 15.79 -13.20
C SER A 54 -5.15 14.66 -13.85
N PHE A 55 -5.11 13.43 -13.30
CA PHE A 55 -5.93 12.34 -13.82
C PHE A 55 -7.40 12.42 -13.38
N GLY A 56 -7.71 13.06 -12.25
CA GLY A 56 -9.08 13.22 -11.76
C GLY A 56 -9.86 11.91 -11.77
N LEU A 57 -9.19 10.76 -11.45
CA LEU A 57 -9.77 9.43 -11.59
C LEU A 57 -10.92 9.22 -10.62
N LYS A 58 -12.04 8.72 -11.12
CA LYS A 58 -13.20 8.29 -10.34
C LYS A 58 -13.55 6.86 -10.71
N ALA A 59 -13.73 6.01 -9.70
CA ALA A 59 -14.22 4.66 -9.85
C ALA A 59 -15.42 4.46 -8.94
N GLN A 60 -16.51 3.92 -9.46
CA GLN A 60 -17.77 3.76 -8.74
C GLN A 60 -18.30 2.33 -8.92
N PRO A 61 -18.48 1.56 -7.83
CA PRO A 61 -19.13 0.26 -7.88
C PRO A 61 -20.62 0.44 -8.18
N ALA A 62 -21.20 -0.44 -8.99
CA ALA A 62 -22.64 -0.48 -9.21
C ALA A 62 -23.40 -1.01 -7.97
N LYS A 63 -22.73 -1.88 -7.19
CA LYS A 63 -23.23 -2.51 -5.97
C LYS A 63 -22.04 -2.79 -5.05
N THR A 64 -22.16 -2.48 -3.76
CA THR A 64 -21.09 -2.68 -2.78
C THR A 64 -21.23 -3.98 -2.00
N GLU A 65 -22.44 -4.55 -1.92
CA GLU A 65 -22.70 -5.85 -1.33
C GLU A 65 -23.03 -6.85 -2.43
N LEU A 66 -22.33 -7.97 -2.47
CA LEU A 66 -22.39 -8.98 -3.51
C LEU A 66 -22.78 -10.32 -2.90
N SER A 67 -23.92 -10.91 -3.32
CA SER A 67 -24.39 -12.20 -2.85
C SER A 67 -23.88 -13.35 -3.75
N ILE A 68 -23.29 -14.36 -3.11
CA ILE A 68 -22.91 -15.61 -3.78
C ILE A 68 -24.14 -16.36 -4.27
N ALA A 69 -25.18 -16.47 -3.42
CA ALA A 69 -26.41 -17.17 -3.74
C ALA A 69 -27.14 -16.55 -4.95
N ALA A 70 -27.12 -15.22 -5.06
CA ALA A 70 -27.67 -14.50 -6.20
C ALA A 70 -26.75 -14.49 -7.42
N ARG A 71 -25.53 -15.02 -7.32
CA ARG A 71 -24.50 -14.95 -8.36
C ARG A 71 -24.24 -13.53 -8.83
N ASP A 72 -24.19 -12.59 -7.88
CA ASP A 72 -23.92 -11.19 -8.19
C ASP A 72 -22.60 -11.01 -8.94
N GLN A 73 -22.63 -10.13 -9.92
CA GLN A 73 -21.42 -9.79 -10.70
C GLN A 73 -20.80 -8.51 -10.16
N VAL A 74 -19.49 -8.50 -10.10
CA VAL A 74 -18.74 -7.27 -9.86
C VAL A 74 -18.89 -6.36 -11.07
N ARG A 75 -19.49 -5.20 -10.84
CA ARG A 75 -19.70 -4.17 -11.87
C ARG A 75 -19.29 -2.81 -11.32
N PHE A 76 -18.54 -2.06 -12.11
CA PHE A 76 -18.13 -0.71 -11.76
C PHE A 76 -17.91 0.13 -13.00
N SER A 77 -17.84 1.44 -12.82
CA SER A 77 -17.50 2.40 -13.87
C SER A 77 -16.27 3.19 -13.48
N VAL A 78 -15.50 3.60 -14.49
CA VAL A 78 -14.27 4.40 -14.35
C VAL A 78 -14.33 5.58 -15.29
N THR A 79 -14.02 6.78 -14.78
CA THR A 79 -13.83 7.99 -15.59
C THR A 79 -12.51 8.64 -15.20
N ALA A 80 -11.81 9.22 -16.18
CA ALA A 80 -10.56 9.94 -15.95
C ALA A 80 -10.53 11.25 -16.76
N GLU A 81 -9.82 12.24 -16.23
CA GLU A 81 -9.61 13.53 -16.89
C GLU A 81 -8.47 13.51 -17.94
N ARG A 82 -7.79 12.36 -18.06
CA ARG A 82 -6.72 12.11 -19.05
C ARG A 82 -6.86 10.74 -19.66
N ASP A 83 -6.36 10.61 -20.91
CA ASP A 83 -6.20 9.31 -21.56
C ASP A 83 -5.17 8.47 -20.79
N GLY A 84 -5.35 7.16 -20.76
CA GLY A 84 -4.38 6.28 -20.14
C GLY A 84 -4.72 4.80 -20.21
N HIS A 85 -3.79 3.99 -19.79
CA HIS A 85 -3.90 2.54 -19.68
C HIS A 85 -4.56 2.17 -18.33
N LEU A 86 -5.63 1.38 -18.40
CA LEU A 86 -6.38 0.93 -17.24
C LEU A 86 -5.76 -0.33 -16.64
N TYR A 87 -5.61 -0.32 -15.32
CA TYR A 87 -5.26 -1.48 -14.51
C TYR A 87 -6.25 -1.61 -13.36
N VAL A 88 -6.62 -2.83 -13.03
CA VAL A 88 -7.48 -3.15 -11.89
C VAL A 88 -6.84 -4.29 -11.11
N ILE A 89 -6.53 -4.04 -9.86
CA ILE A 89 -5.98 -5.03 -8.92
C ILE A 89 -7.03 -5.32 -7.88
N GLY A 90 -7.44 -6.58 -7.77
CA GLY A 90 -8.37 -7.05 -6.75
C GLY A 90 -7.66 -7.65 -5.56
N GLN A 91 -8.15 -7.37 -4.35
CA GLN A 91 -7.84 -8.07 -3.12
C GLN A 91 -9.10 -8.80 -2.65
N SER A 92 -8.98 -10.10 -2.44
CA SER A 92 -10.05 -10.91 -1.83
C SER A 92 -10.04 -10.80 -0.30
N ALA A 93 -11.10 -11.27 0.36
CA ALA A 93 -11.23 -11.20 1.81
C ALA A 93 -10.16 -12.01 2.58
N ASP A 94 -9.53 -13.01 1.95
CA ASP A 94 -8.41 -13.76 2.49
C ASP A 94 -7.04 -13.08 2.27
N GLY A 95 -7.03 -11.90 1.63
CA GLY A 95 -5.83 -11.13 1.36
C GLY A 95 -5.11 -11.50 0.06
N SER A 96 -5.62 -12.48 -0.72
CA SER A 96 -5.06 -12.80 -2.04
C SER A 96 -5.22 -11.62 -2.99
N LEU A 97 -4.23 -11.43 -3.87
CA LEU A 97 -4.16 -10.32 -4.81
C LEU A 97 -4.13 -10.83 -6.25
N ALA A 98 -4.87 -10.17 -7.14
CA ALA A 98 -4.85 -10.49 -8.55
C ALA A 98 -4.95 -9.24 -9.45
N LEU A 99 -4.23 -9.25 -10.58
CA LEU A 99 -4.40 -8.31 -11.66
C LEU A 99 -5.57 -8.77 -12.53
N LEU A 100 -6.68 -8.05 -12.44
CA LEU A 100 -7.94 -8.36 -13.13
C LEU A 100 -8.02 -7.72 -14.51
N VAL A 101 -7.38 -6.56 -14.67
CA VAL A 101 -7.25 -5.82 -15.94
C VAL A 101 -5.82 -5.29 -16.01
N PRO A 102 -5.08 -5.55 -17.08
CA PRO A 102 -5.44 -6.40 -18.24
C PRO A 102 -5.56 -7.89 -17.87
N ASN A 103 -6.20 -8.67 -18.76
CA ASN A 103 -6.35 -10.12 -18.62
C ASN A 103 -6.28 -10.79 -19.99
N THR A 104 -6.41 -12.12 -20.07
CA THR A 104 -6.29 -12.84 -21.34
C THR A 104 -7.35 -12.48 -22.40
N HIS A 105 -8.50 -11.95 -21.96
CA HIS A 105 -9.57 -11.49 -22.88
C HIS A 105 -9.43 -10.01 -23.25
N SER A 106 -8.67 -9.24 -22.47
CA SER A 106 -8.46 -7.81 -22.66
C SER A 106 -7.02 -7.47 -22.27
N THR A 107 -6.09 -7.72 -23.18
CA THR A 107 -4.64 -7.60 -22.97
C THR A 107 -4.15 -6.16 -22.83
N SER A 108 -4.96 -5.19 -23.28
CA SER A 108 -4.71 -3.76 -23.10
C SER A 108 -6.04 -3.03 -23.10
N VAL A 109 -6.29 -2.25 -22.06
CA VAL A 109 -7.50 -1.45 -21.94
C VAL A 109 -7.10 0.01 -21.80
N GLN A 110 -7.66 0.86 -22.64
CA GLN A 110 -7.46 2.30 -22.57
C GLN A 110 -8.74 3.01 -22.16
N VAL A 111 -8.59 3.95 -21.25
CA VAL A 111 -9.61 4.93 -20.87
C VAL A 111 -9.32 6.21 -21.64
N LYS A 112 -10.35 6.78 -22.25
CA LYS A 112 -10.27 8.08 -22.92
C LYS A 112 -10.78 9.17 -22.00
N LYS A 113 -10.12 10.32 -22.05
CA LYS A 113 -10.51 11.52 -21.27
C LYS A 113 -12.01 11.79 -21.35
N GLY A 114 -12.65 11.90 -20.19
CA GLY A 114 -14.07 12.22 -20.06
C GLY A 114 -15.04 11.11 -20.51
N GLN A 115 -14.53 9.96 -20.97
CA GLN A 115 -15.38 8.82 -21.30
C GLN A 115 -15.51 7.88 -20.12
N THR A 116 -16.67 7.25 -19.97
CA THR A 116 -16.93 6.24 -18.98
C THR A 116 -16.56 4.86 -19.52
N TYR A 117 -15.65 4.20 -18.86
CA TYR A 117 -15.38 2.79 -19.04
C TYR A 117 -16.22 1.98 -18.05
N SER A 118 -16.88 0.92 -18.49
CA SER A 118 -17.67 0.03 -17.64
C SER A 118 -17.04 -1.36 -17.59
N PHE A 119 -16.90 -1.91 -16.39
CA PHE A 119 -16.47 -3.29 -16.18
C PHE A 119 -17.70 -4.14 -15.77
N PRO A 120 -17.85 -5.36 -16.32
CA PRO A 120 -17.08 -5.95 -17.41
C PRO A 120 -17.41 -5.32 -18.75
N THR A 121 -16.43 -5.39 -19.69
CA THR A 121 -16.64 -4.91 -21.05
C THR A 121 -17.20 -6.04 -21.90
N ARG A 122 -18.45 -5.89 -22.38
CA ARG A 122 -19.08 -6.75 -23.38
C ARG A 122 -18.95 -8.26 -23.09
N ASP A 123 -19.23 -8.68 -21.86
CA ASP A 123 -19.44 -10.06 -21.42
C ASP A 123 -18.31 -11.08 -21.70
N ARG A 124 -17.11 -10.61 -22.06
CA ARG A 124 -15.98 -11.50 -22.32
C ARG A 124 -15.28 -12.02 -21.06
N PHE A 125 -15.27 -11.22 -20.02
CA PHE A 125 -14.73 -11.60 -18.72
C PHE A 125 -15.63 -11.03 -17.62
N VAL A 126 -16.25 -11.91 -16.87
CA VAL A 126 -17.17 -11.56 -15.79
C VAL A 126 -16.59 -12.07 -14.49
N LEU A 127 -16.51 -11.21 -13.50
CA LEU A 127 -16.16 -11.57 -12.14
C LEU A 127 -17.45 -11.71 -11.32
N THR A 128 -17.70 -12.93 -10.83
CA THR A 128 -18.89 -13.25 -10.03
C THR A 128 -18.50 -13.39 -8.56
N ALA A 129 -19.41 -12.99 -7.66
CA ALA A 129 -19.21 -13.19 -6.23
C ALA A 129 -18.97 -14.67 -5.92
N ALA A 130 -17.90 -14.94 -5.17
CA ALA A 130 -17.46 -16.28 -4.77
C ALA A 130 -16.82 -16.22 -3.38
N GLU A 131 -16.62 -17.38 -2.76
CA GLU A 131 -15.82 -17.48 -1.53
C GLU A 131 -14.39 -16.96 -1.76
N PRO A 132 -13.74 -16.37 -0.75
CA PRO A 132 -14.23 -16.21 0.62
C PRO A 132 -15.22 -15.05 0.80
N VAL A 133 -16.17 -15.21 1.74
CA VAL A 133 -17.06 -14.12 2.17
C VAL A 133 -16.26 -13.06 2.95
N GLY A 134 -16.72 -11.81 2.90
CA GLY A 134 -16.09 -10.70 3.61
C GLY A 134 -15.74 -9.54 2.69
N THR A 135 -14.93 -8.63 3.19
CA THR A 135 -14.57 -7.41 2.47
C THR A 135 -13.41 -7.65 1.51
N GLY A 136 -13.68 -7.51 0.22
CA GLY A 136 -12.68 -7.37 -0.83
C GLY A 136 -12.49 -5.91 -1.21
N ARG A 137 -11.37 -5.61 -1.87
CA ARG A 137 -11.03 -4.27 -2.35
C ARG A 137 -10.55 -4.32 -3.79
N MET A 138 -10.77 -3.25 -4.52
CA MET A 138 -10.25 -3.09 -5.88
C MET A 138 -9.55 -1.74 -6.02
N LEU A 139 -8.27 -1.79 -6.33
CA LEU A 139 -7.49 -0.64 -6.74
C LEU A 139 -7.63 -0.48 -8.25
N VAL A 140 -8.17 0.64 -8.67
CA VAL A 140 -8.25 1.06 -10.08
C VAL A 140 -7.15 2.07 -10.32
N LEU A 141 -6.41 1.90 -11.42
CA LEU A 141 -5.29 2.76 -11.79
C LEU A 141 -5.38 3.07 -13.28
N VAL A 142 -5.27 4.35 -13.64
CA VAL A 142 -5.14 4.80 -15.02
C VAL A 142 -3.81 5.51 -15.18
N SER A 143 -2.95 4.98 -16.03
CA SER A 143 -1.56 5.42 -16.19
C SER A 143 -1.31 6.00 -17.58
N ALA A 144 -0.55 7.09 -17.66
CA ALA A 144 -0.14 7.68 -18.93
C ALA A 144 0.66 6.70 -19.80
N LEU A 145 1.49 5.87 -19.17
CA LEU A 145 2.33 4.87 -19.83
C LEU A 145 1.89 3.46 -19.47
N PRO A 146 2.17 2.46 -20.32
CA PRO A 146 2.05 1.06 -19.92
C PRO A 146 2.88 0.77 -18.68
N ARG A 147 2.44 -0.20 -17.86
CA ARG A 147 3.10 -0.57 -16.60
C ARG A 147 3.50 -2.03 -16.57
N ASP A 148 4.64 -2.28 -15.95
CA ASP A 148 5.15 -3.61 -15.64
C ASP A 148 4.93 -3.93 -14.16
N PHE A 149 4.33 -5.09 -13.89
CA PHE A 149 4.06 -5.61 -12.55
C PHE A 149 4.95 -6.82 -12.18
N SER A 150 6.05 -7.04 -12.88
CA SER A 150 6.97 -8.18 -12.65
C SER A 150 7.48 -8.23 -11.19
N ALA A 151 7.62 -7.07 -10.53
CA ALA A 151 7.98 -6.99 -9.12
C ALA A 151 7.00 -7.76 -8.20
N MET A 152 5.72 -7.86 -8.58
CA MET A 152 4.70 -8.62 -7.85
C MET A 152 4.70 -10.11 -8.19
N SER A 153 5.65 -10.57 -9.03
CA SER A 153 5.78 -11.99 -9.44
C SER A 153 4.45 -12.58 -9.95
N PRO A 154 3.84 -12.00 -11.01
CA PRO A 154 2.54 -12.44 -11.50
C PRO A 154 2.59 -13.89 -11.97
N GLN A 155 1.59 -14.68 -11.58
CA GLN A 155 1.39 -16.06 -12.01
C GLN A 155 0.06 -16.19 -12.72
N ALA A 156 0.01 -16.95 -13.82
CA ALA A 156 -1.24 -17.16 -14.55
C ALA A 156 -2.24 -17.95 -13.69
N ALA A 157 -3.45 -17.40 -13.55
CA ALA A 157 -4.56 -18.02 -12.81
C ALA A 157 -5.84 -17.89 -13.66
N GLY A 158 -6.03 -18.82 -14.59
CA GLY A 158 -7.09 -18.72 -15.58
C GLY A 158 -6.96 -17.46 -16.44
N PRO A 159 -8.00 -16.60 -16.51
CA PRO A 159 -7.94 -15.40 -17.33
C PRO A 159 -7.14 -14.24 -16.69
N VAL A 160 -6.82 -14.30 -15.40
CA VAL A 160 -6.16 -13.24 -14.63
C VAL A 160 -4.74 -13.65 -14.22
N GLN A 161 -4.04 -12.75 -13.56
CA GLN A 161 -2.72 -13.01 -12.98
C GLN A 161 -2.78 -12.82 -11.47
N GLU A 162 -2.47 -13.85 -10.72
CA GLU A 162 -2.28 -13.74 -9.27
C GLU A 162 -0.93 -13.12 -8.95
N PHE A 163 -0.91 -12.25 -7.96
CA PHE A 163 0.28 -11.62 -7.42
C PHE A 163 0.77 -12.37 -6.17
N ALA A 164 2.07 -12.23 -5.90
CA ALA A 164 2.61 -12.67 -4.63
C ALA A 164 1.88 -12.00 -3.46
N SER A 165 1.59 -12.75 -2.40
CA SER A 165 0.94 -12.28 -1.17
C SER A 165 1.69 -12.79 0.06
N GLY A 166 1.35 -12.29 1.25
CA GLY A 166 1.95 -12.72 2.52
C GLY A 166 3.48 -12.60 2.55
N ASP A 167 4.17 -13.67 2.95
CA ASP A 167 5.63 -13.69 3.08
C ASP A 167 6.34 -13.54 1.73
N ALA A 168 5.79 -14.09 0.66
CA ALA A 168 6.35 -13.94 -0.68
C ALA A 168 6.33 -12.48 -1.14
N ALA A 169 5.23 -11.76 -0.90
CA ALA A 169 5.15 -10.32 -1.17
C ALA A 169 6.11 -9.52 -0.28
N THR A 170 6.28 -9.93 0.99
CA THR A 170 7.23 -9.30 1.92
C THR A 170 8.67 -9.43 1.42
N GLN A 171 9.08 -10.60 0.95
CA GLN A 171 10.40 -10.80 0.35
C GLN A 171 10.61 -9.92 -0.89
N ARG A 172 9.57 -9.78 -1.74
CA ARG A 172 9.60 -8.90 -2.90
C ARG A 172 9.73 -7.44 -2.50
N LEU A 173 9.00 -7.00 -1.47
CA LEU A 173 9.10 -5.63 -0.95
C LEU A 173 10.51 -5.31 -0.42
N GLN A 174 11.14 -6.25 0.28
CA GLN A 174 12.49 -6.08 0.80
C GLN A 174 13.55 -6.00 -0.32
N ALA A 175 13.30 -6.67 -1.44
CA ALA A 175 14.15 -6.60 -2.63
C ALA A 175 13.80 -5.42 -3.55
N TRP A 176 12.70 -4.70 -3.29
CA TRP A 176 12.20 -3.63 -4.15
C TRP A 176 13.12 -2.41 -4.13
N GLN A 177 13.62 -2.02 -5.31
CA GLN A 177 14.48 -0.85 -5.51
C GLN A 177 13.75 0.31 -6.20
N GLY A 178 12.48 0.10 -6.57
CA GLY A 178 11.68 1.11 -7.27
C GLY A 178 11.15 2.20 -6.33
N LYS A 179 10.66 3.27 -6.93
CA LYS A 179 9.97 4.35 -6.21
C LYS A 179 8.50 3.97 -5.98
N GLY A 180 7.95 4.36 -4.83
CA GLY A 180 6.53 4.14 -4.55
C GLY A 180 6.17 2.69 -4.22
N SER A 181 4.91 2.34 -4.42
CA SER A 181 4.36 1.00 -4.18
C SER A 181 4.59 0.07 -5.36
N MET A 182 4.93 -1.20 -5.09
CA MET A 182 4.97 -2.25 -6.11
C MET A 182 3.61 -2.45 -6.81
N LEU A 183 2.50 -2.18 -6.10
CA LEU A 183 1.14 -2.28 -6.66
C LEU A 183 0.83 -1.19 -7.70
N ALA A 184 1.62 -0.12 -7.76
CA ALA A 184 1.53 0.82 -8.87
C ALA A 184 2.15 0.26 -10.16
N GLY A 185 3.02 -0.75 -10.07
CA GLY A 185 3.84 -1.20 -11.17
C GLY A 185 4.90 -0.17 -11.58
N VAL A 186 5.72 -0.50 -12.55
CA VAL A 186 6.78 0.39 -13.09
C VAL A 186 6.34 0.92 -14.45
N PRO A 187 6.41 2.25 -14.70
CA PRO A 187 6.10 2.77 -16.02
C PRO A 187 7.10 2.25 -17.06
N GLN A 188 6.59 1.78 -18.20
CA GLN A 188 7.41 1.36 -19.33
C GLN A 188 7.73 2.59 -20.19
N CYS A 189 8.93 3.12 -20.02
CA CYS A 189 9.37 4.32 -20.72
C CYS A 189 9.57 4.07 -22.20
N PRO A 190 9.20 5.01 -23.08
CA PRO A 190 9.51 4.94 -24.49
C PRO A 190 11.03 4.82 -24.72
N GLY A 191 11.42 3.94 -25.64
CA GLY A 191 12.85 3.72 -25.94
C GLY A 191 13.61 2.86 -24.91
N GLY A 192 12.92 2.25 -23.93
CA GLY A 192 13.53 1.34 -22.95
C GLY A 192 14.34 2.04 -21.85
N GLY A 193 14.25 3.36 -21.73
CA GLY A 193 14.85 4.11 -20.62
C GLY A 193 14.11 3.91 -19.29
N SER A 194 14.74 4.32 -18.18
CA SER A 194 14.14 4.29 -16.85
C SER A 194 13.69 5.68 -16.35
N ASP A 195 13.91 6.70 -17.15
CA ASP A 195 13.77 8.11 -16.73
C ASP A 195 12.64 8.80 -17.51
N CYS A 196 11.41 8.39 -17.21
CA CYS A 196 10.21 9.05 -17.72
C CYS A 196 9.27 9.44 -16.57
N ALA A 197 8.35 10.36 -16.86
CA ALA A 197 7.38 10.81 -15.88
C ALA A 197 6.45 9.64 -15.48
N ASP A 198 6.43 9.34 -14.18
CA ASP A 198 5.51 8.36 -13.60
C ASP A 198 4.19 9.04 -13.24
N GLU A 199 3.30 9.18 -14.23
CA GLU A 199 2.02 9.85 -14.05
C GLU A 199 0.86 8.85 -14.12
N TYR A 200 0.04 8.82 -13.08
CA TYR A 200 -1.17 8.01 -13.00
C TYR A 200 -2.21 8.62 -12.05
N GLY A 201 -3.46 8.23 -12.23
CA GLY A 201 -4.52 8.41 -11.24
C GLY A 201 -4.88 7.06 -10.62
N ALA A 202 -5.36 7.08 -9.37
CA ALA A 202 -5.79 5.87 -8.68
C ALA A 202 -7.07 6.11 -7.88
N ALA A 203 -7.89 5.07 -7.74
CA ALA A 203 -9.08 5.05 -6.90
C ALA A 203 -9.24 3.68 -6.25
N LEU A 204 -9.72 3.64 -5.02
CA LEU A 204 -9.96 2.42 -4.27
C LEU A 204 -11.47 2.22 -4.08
N MET A 205 -11.96 1.02 -4.38
CA MET A 205 -13.33 0.58 -4.12
C MET A 205 -13.32 -0.60 -3.15
N SER A 206 -14.39 -0.75 -2.37
CA SER A 206 -14.61 -1.89 -1.49
C SER A 206 -15.90 -2.60 -1.84
N PHE A 207 -15.90 -3.93 -1.72
CA PHE A 207 -17.05 -4.80 -1.91
C PHE A 207 -17.16 -5.73 -0.70
N ASN A 208 -18.37 -5.99 -0.26
CA ASN A 208 -18.64 -6.98 0.78
C ASN A 208 -19.32 -8.19 0.16
N THR A 209 -18.66 -9.35 0.17
CA THR A 209 -19.22 -10.60 -0.35
C THR A 209 -19.96 -11.31 0.78
N VAL A 210 -21.21 -11.65 0.55
CA VAL A 210 -22.08 -12.38 1.47
C VAL A 210 -22.62 -13.66 0.82
N ARG A 211 -23.06 -14.62 1.64
CA ARG A 211 -23.65 -15.88 1.17
C ARG A 211 -25.03 -15.71 0.53
#